data_03db0f0f10c2fc03caf4e40260f6232f
#
_entry.id   03db0f0f10c2fc03caf4e40260f6232f
#
_cell.length_a   1.000
_cell.length_b   1.000
_cell.length_c   1.000
_cell.angle_alpha   90.00
_cell.angle_beta   90.00
_cell.angle_gamma   90.00
#
_symmetry.space_group_name_H-M   'P 1'
#
loop_
_entity.id
_entity.type
_entity.pdbx_description
1 polymer ?
#
loop_
_entity_poly.entity_id
_entity_poly.type
_entity_poly.pdbx_seq_one_letter_code
_entity_poly.pdbx_strand_id
1 'polypeptide(L)'
;MSPTGNSDIHEALADAMSSRPYTHRQDVDTGITAVITVEEDMRFLRSTLRSVLTQNVLPGVVIIAYATGRTSSRITTSFEVIPSPSGPVMEVPQSKHVTIHIVSAKGARSFGDAVSRALDRADLDDAPRALWLLHDDSRPSDDSCLERLLEAWRNTPGASVLGCKQCDWEGSHLHDVGMYAGHHAVHSLVVDGEPDQEQYDGRQDVFAVSLAVAWIA
;
A
#
# COMPACT_ATOMS: atom_id res chain seq x y z
N MET A 1 7.27 -4.00 -31.69
CA MET A 1 7.44 -3.64 -30.26
C MET A 1 6.06 -3.33 -29.72
N SER A 2 5.51 -4.22 -28.94
CA SER A 2 4.12 -4.19 -28.45
C SER A 2 3.88 -3.07 -27.43
N PRO A 3 2.68 -2.54 -27.29
CA PRO A 3 2.29 -1.55 -26.28
C PRO A 3 1.99 -2.30 -24.95
N THR A 4 3.02 -2.83 -24.30
CA THR A 4 2.87 -3.83 -23.25
C THR A 4 2.53 -3.23 -21.87
N GLY A 5 2.92 -2.01 -21.55
CA GLY A 5 2.81 -1.53 -20.17
C GLY A 5 1.38 -1.28 -19.63
N ASN A 6 0.45 -0.85 -20.46
CA ASN A 6 -0.90 -0.48 -19.98
C ASN A 6 -1.86 -1.70 -19.96
N SER A 7 -1.70 -2.65 -20.88
CA SER A 7 -2.50 -3.87 -20.90
C SER A 7 -2.17 -4.76 -19.69
N ASP A 8 -0.91 -4.80 -19.29
CA ASP A 8 -0.44 -5.65 -18.20
C ASP A 8 -0.95 -5.17 -16.83
N ILE A 9 -1.03 -3.83 -16.62
CA ILE A 9 -1.64 -3.25 -15.41
C ILE A 9 -3.14 -3.58 -15.36
N HIS A 10 -3.85 -3.44 -16.47
CA HIS A 10 -5.27 -3.77 -16.54
C HIS A 10 -5.53 -5.25 -16.30
N GLU A 11 -4.69 -6.13 -16.84
CA GLU A 11 -4.79 -7.57 -16.63
C GLU A 11 -4.51 -7.91 -15.16
N ALA A 12 -3.45 -7.34 -14.57
CA ALA A 12 -3.12 -7.53 -13.16
C ALA A 12 -4.25 -7.06 -12.23
N LEU A 13 -4.87 -5.93 -12.55
CA LEU A 13 -6.00 -5.40 -11.80
C LEU A 13 -7.24 -6.28 -11.95
N ALA A 14 -7.57 -6.71 -13.16
CA ALA A 14 -8.72 -7.60 -13.41
C ALA A 14 -8.57 -8.93 -12.67
N ASP A 15 -7.37 -9.50 -12.66
CA ASP A 15 -7.05 -10.72 -11.91
C ASP A 15 -7.19 -10.51 -10.39
N ALA A 16 -6.64 -9.42 -9.86
CA ALA A 16 -6.76 -9.08 -8.45
C ALA A 16 -8.22 -8.86 -8.04
N MET A 17 -9.01 -8.19 -8.86
CA MET A 17 -10.44 -7.98 -8.65
C MET A 17 -11.23 -9.30 -8.65
N SER A 18 -10.93 -10.21 -9.60
CA SER A 18 -11.60 -11.51 -9.67
C SER A 18 -11.21 -12.46 -8.54
N SER A 19 -10.03 -12.26 -7.96
CA SER A 19 -9.50 -13.06 -6.85
C SER A 19 -9.96 -12.59 -5.48
N ARG A 20 -10.71 -11.47 -5.40
CA ARG A 20 -11.24 -10.97 -4.12
C ARG A 20 -12.14 -12.03 -3.50
N PRO A 21 -11.89 -12.41 -2.24
CA PRO A 21 -12.80 -13.28 -1.56
C PRO A 21 -14.13 -12.53 -1.37
N TYR A 22 -15.24 -13.20 -1.64
CA TYR A 22 -16.57 -12.74 -1.21
C TYR A 22 -16.67 -12.91 0.31
N THR A 23 -15.82 -12.21 1.04
CA THR A 23 -15.82 -12.30 2.49
C THR A 23 -16.69 -11.18 3.05
N HIS A 24 -17.66 -11.56 3.85
CA HIS A 24 -18.52 -10.66 4.63
C HIS A 24 -17.76 -9.86 5.70
N ARG A 25 -16.44 -9.68 5.57
CA ARG A 25 -15.59 -9.07 6.60
C ARG A 25 -14.81 -7.84 6.13
N GLN A 26 -14.91 -7.48 4.87
CA GLN A 26 -14.20 -6.29 4.39
C GLN A 26 -14.95 -5.03 4.81
N ASP A 27 -14.23 -4.06 5.35
CA ASP A 27 -14.68 -2.67 5.53
C ASP A 27 -13.81 -1.74 4.67
N VAL A 28 -14.22 -0.49 4.52
CA VAL A 28 -13.49 0.54 3.79
C VAL A 28 -13.26 1.74 4.68
N ASP A 29 -12.00 2.15 4.82
CA ASP A 29 -11.67 3.45 5.41
C ASP A 29 -11.46 4.48 4.28
N THR A 30 -12.45 5.33 4.08
CA THR A 30 -12.48 6.32 3.00
C THR A 30 -11.46 7.44 3.17
N GLY A 31 -10.88 7.61 4.35
CA GLY A 31 -9.82 8.58 4.61
C GLY A 31 -8.43 8.10 4.22
N ILE A 32 -8.29 6.86 3.74
CA ILE A 32 -6.99 6.28 3.39
C ILE A 32 -6.85 6.20 1.87
N THR A 33 -5.69 6.60 1.39
CA THR A 33 -5.26 6.38 0.00
C THR A 33 -4.04 5.48 -0.02
N ALA A 34 -4.14 4.32 -0.66
CA ALA A 34 -2.98 3.49 -0.98
C ALA A 34 -2.35 3.97 -2.29
N VAL A 35 -1.02 4.13 -2.31
CA VAL A 35 -0.26 4.47 -3.51
C VAL A 35 0.72 3.35 -3.80
N ILE A 36 0.56 2.70 -4.95
CA ILE A 36 1.43 1.63 -5.44
C ILE A 36 2.26 2.20 -6.58
N THR A 37 3.56 2.36 -6.38
CA THR A 37 4.47 2.77 -7.46
C THR A 37 4.91 1.55 -8.26
N VAL A 38 4.89 1.69 -9.58
CA VAL A 38 5.19 0.59 -10.52
C VAL A 38 6.36 1.01 -11.39
N GLU A 39 7.43 0.22 -11.36
CA GLU A 39 8.60 0.38 -12.22
C GLU A 39 8.45 -0.38 -13.54
N GLU A 40 9.57 -0.68 -14.22
CA GLU A 40 9.54 -1.37 -15.52
C GLU A 40 9.14 -2.84 -15.42
N ASP A 41 9.51 -3.50 -14.32
CA ASP A 41 9.27 -4.91 -14.08
C ASP A 41 8.02 -5.16 -13.23
N MET A 42 6.91 -5.36 -13.90
CA MET A 42 5.60 -5.57 -13.27
C MET A 42 5.32 -7.01 -12.79
N ARG A 43 6.36 -7.85 -12.66
CA ARG A 43 6.20 -9.27 -12.29
C ARG A 43 5.41 -9.48 -11.00
N PHE A 44 5.59 -8.61 -10.04
CA PHE A 44 5.00 -8.75 -8.72
C PHE A 44 3.72 -7.95 -8.53
N LEU A 45 3.41 -6.98 -9.43
CA LEU A 45 2.26 -6.09 -9.33
C LEU A 45 0.95 -6.84 -9.09
N ARG A 46 0.73 -7.98 -9.77
CA ARG A 46 -0.46 -8.81 -9.59
C ARG A 46 -0.60 -9.30 -8.15
N SER A 47 0.50 -9.77 -7.56
CA SER A 47 0.53 -10.24 -6.17
C SER A 47 0.30 -9.10 -5.18
N THR A 48 0.92 -7.94 -5.44
CA THR A 48 0.76 -6.73 -4.62
C THR A 48 -0.68 -6.22 -4.66
N LEU A 49 -1.26 -6.06 -5.84
CA LEU A 49 -2.67 -5.64 -5.99
C LEU A 49 -3.62 -6.61 -5.30
N ARG A 50 -3.42 -7.92 -5.48
CA ARG A 50 -4.23 -8.92 -4.82
C ARG A 50 -4.16 -8.78 -3.30
N SER A 51 -2.97 -8.65 -2.71
CA SER A 51 -2.80 -8.53 -1.26
C SER A 51 -3.40 -7.24 -0.69
N VAL A 52 -3.38 -6.13 -1.44
CA VAL A 52 -4.03 -4.87 -1.07
C VAL A 52 -5.56 -5.00 -1.12
N LEU A 53 -6.10 -5.61 -2.17
CA LEU A 53 -7.55 -5.74 -2.37
C LEU A 53 -8.20 -6.87 -1.56
N THR A 54 -7.41 -7.69 -0.87
CA THR A 54 -7.91 -8.74 0.04
C THR A 54 -7.82 -8.36 1.51
N GLN A 55 -7.39 -7.13 1.85
CA GLN A 55 -7.33 -6.66 3.23
C GLN A 55 -8.70 -6.65 3.90
N ASN A 56 -8.75 -6.88 5.22
CA ASN A 56 -9.96 -6.77 6.04
C ASN A 56 -10.49 -5.34 6.08
N VAL A 57 -9.57 -4.36 6.10
CA VAL A 57 -9.88 -2.94 5.90
C VAL A 57 -9.26 -2.51 4.59
N LEU A 58 -10.08 -2.01 3.67
CA LEU A 58 -9.63 -1.50 2.38
C LEU A 58 -9.41 0.02 2.45
N PRO A 59 -8.41 0.55 1.74
CA PRO A 59 -8.32 1.98 1.50
C PRO A 59 -9.50 2.44 0.63
N GLY A 60 -10.02 3.65 0.85
CA GLY A 60 -11.07 4.22 0.00
C GLY A 60 -10.60 4.52 -1.42
N VAL A 61 -9.30 4.81 -1.58
CA VAL A 61 -8.66 5.06 -2.87
C VAL A 61 -7.40 4.22 -3.01
N VAL A 62 -7.21 3.66 -4.20
CA VAL A 62 -5.96 2.99 -4.61
C VAL A 62 -5.42 3.71 -5.85
N ILE A 63 -4.20 4.20 -5.79
CA ILE A 63 -3.52 4.83 -6.93
C ILE A 63 -2.40 3.90 -7.41
N ILE A 64 -2.46 3.50 -8.68
CA ILE A 64 -1.40 2.75 -9.35
C ILE A 64 -0.60 3.75 -10.19
N ALA A 65 0.61 4.09 -9.74
CA ALA A 65 1.49 5.07 -10.34
C ALA A 65 2.59 4.40 -11.16
N TYR A 66 2.47 4.38 -12.48
CA TYR A 66 3.45 3.72 -13.34
C TYR A 66 4.44 4.69 -13.98
N ALA A 67 5.73 4.34 -13.94
CA ALA A 67 6.82 5.16 -14.49
C ALA A 67 6.94 5.04 -16.02
N THR A 68 6.51 3.93 -16.60
CA THR A 68 6.65 3.59 -18.03
C THR A 68 5.31 3.66 -18.76
N GLY A 69 5.32 4.08 -20.03
CA GLY A 69 4.13 4.07 -20.86
C GLY A 69 3.89 5.38 -21.63
N ARG A 70 3.02 5.31 -22.63
CA ARG A 70 2.70 6.43 -23.54
C ARG A 70 1.44 7.19 -23.14
N THR A 71 0.64 6.68 -22.22
CA THR A 71 -0.66 7.24 -21.89
C THR A 71 -0.52 8.31 -20.82
N SER A 72 -0.96 9.51 -21.08
CA SER A 72 -1.03 10.62 -20.11
C SER A 72 -2.40 10.73 -19.44
N SER A 73 -3.36 9.88 -19.81
CA SER A 73 -4.72 9.92 -19.29
C SER A 73 -4.85 9.09 -18.01
N ARG A 74 -5.51 9.68 -17.02
CA ARG A 74 -5.99 8.96 -15.84
C ARG A 74 -7.05 7.95 -16.26
N ILE A 75 -6.95 6.73 -15.75
CA ILE A 75 -7.99 5.72 -15.86
C ILE A 75 -8.56 5.51 -14.46
N THR A 76 -9.87 5.56 -14.34
CA THR A 76 -10.57 5.39 -13.07
C THR A 76 -11.55 4.23 -13.18
N THR A 77 -11.54 3.36 -12.17
CA THR A 77 -12.56 2.33 -11.96
C THR A 77 -12.93 2.29 -10.50
N SER A 78 -14.08 1.71 -10.15
CA SER A 78 -14.50 1.56 -8.77
C SER A 78 -15.28 0.26 -8.58
N PHE A 79 -15.34 -0.18 -7.33
CA PHE A 79 -16.19 -1.30 -6.93
C PHE A 79 -16.81 -1.05 -5.57
N GLU A 80 -17.94 -1.70 -5.36
CA GLU A 80 -18.72 -1.60 -4.13
C GLU A 80 -18.28 -2.66 -3.11
N VAL A 81 -18.26 -2.26 -1.85
CA VAL A 81 -18.03 -3.13 -0.70
C VAL A 81 -19.22 -2.98 0.25
N ILE A 82 -19.83 -4.08 0.60
CA ILE A 82 -20.90 -4.13 1.60
C ILE A 82 -20.26 -4.65 2.90
N PRO A 83 -20.02 -3.77 3.90
CA PRO A 83 -19.41 -4.19 5.16
C PRO A 83 -20.31 -5.19 5.89
N SER A 84 -19.71 -6.08 6.66
CA SER A 84 -20.46 -6.93 7.59
C SER A 84 -21.14 -6.10 8.67
N PRO A 85 -22.35 -6.44 9.07
CA PRO A 85 -23.01 -5.80 10.21
C PRO A 85 -22.15 -5.97 11.48
N SER A 86 -21.72 -4.86 12.07
CA SER A 86 -20.95 -4.86 13.32
C SER A 86 -21.93 -4.66 14.48
N GLY A 87 -22.44 -5.76 15.07
CA GLY A 87 -23.22 -5.69 16.32
C GLY A 87 -24.64 -6.25 16.24
N PRO A 88 -25.35 -6.27 17.39
CA PRO A 88 -26.67 -6.88 17.52
C PRO A 88 -27.83 -6.04 16.94
N VAL A 89 -27.57 -4.84 16.46
CA VAL A 89 -28.57 -3.98 15.83
C VAL A 89 -28.51 -4.23 14.32
N MET A 90 -29.64 -4.63 13.74
CA MET A 90 -29.85 -4.79 12.29
C MET A 90 -29.87 -3.41 11.58
N GLU A 91 -28.80 -2.65 11.65
CA GLU A 91 -28.61 -1.55 10.71
C GLU A 91 -28.20 -2.15 9.37
N VAL A 92 -28.90 -1.76 8.32
CA VAL A 92 -28.52 -2.17 6.96
C VAL A 92 -27.14 -1.53 6.68
N PRO A 93 -26.08 -2.33 6.47
CA PRO A 93 -24.76 -1.76 6.21
C PRO A 93 -24.84 -0.88 4.96
N GLN A 94 -24.39 0.37 5.10
CA GLN A 94 -24.27 1.24 3.94
C GLN A 94 -23.11 0.74 3.08
N SER A 95 -23.36 0.58 1.80
CA SER A 95 -22.29 0.24 0.86
C SER A 95 -21.25 1.37 0.79
N LYS A 96 -20.00 0.98 0.72
CA LYS A 96 -18.87 1.88 0.52
C LYS A 96 -18.20 1.55 -0.80
N HIS A 97 -17.51 2.53 -1.39
CA HIS A 97 -16.83 2.35 -2.66
C HIS A 97 -15.33 2.44 -2.48
N VAL A 98 -14.60 1.59 -3.17
CA VAL A 98 -13.16 1.72 -3.38
C VAL A 98 -12.95 2.22 -4.79
N THR A 99 -12.26 3.35 -4.93
CA THR A 99 -11.91 3.94 -6.23
C THR A 99 -10.45 3.61 -6.57
N ILE A 100 -10.20 3.18 -7.79
CA ILE A 100 -8.86 2.85 -8.28
C ILE A 100 -8.51 3.80 -9.42
N HIS A 101 -7.40 4.52 -9.27
CA HIS A 101 -6.82 5.37 -10.30
C HIS A 101 -5.55 4.73 -10.84
N ILE A 102 -5.44 4.62 -12.17
CA ILE A 102 -4.20 4.30 -12.84
C ILE A 102 -3.68 5.60 -13.46
N VAL A 103 -2.51 6.04 -13.01
CA VAL A 103 -1.92 7.32 -13.40
C VAL A 103 -0.47 7.17 -13.83
N SER A 104 -0.01 8.01 -14.74
CA SER A 104 1.39 8.00 -15.15
C SER A 104 2.26 8.81 -14.18
N ALA A 105 3.31 8.22 -13.65
CA ALA A 105 4.38 8.90 -12.91
C ALA A 105 5.63 9.14 -13.78
N LYS A 106 5.45 9.18 -15.11
CA LYS A 106 6.56 9.31 -16.05
C LYS A 106 7.46 10.50 -15.73
N GLY A 107 8.76 10.24 -15.72
CA GLY A 107 9.79 11.23 -15.42
C GLY A 107 10.00 11.44 -13.91
N ALA A 108 9.40 10.63 -13.06
CA ALA A 108 9.75 10.58 -11.65
C ALA A 108 11.22 10.18 -11.48
N ARG A 109 11.91 10.83 -10.51
CA ARG A 109 13.33 10.63 -10.25
C ARG A 109 13.58 9.84 -8.97
N SER A 110 12.54 9.59 -8.20
CA SER A 110 12.57 8.85 -6.94
C SER A 110 11.17 8.32 -6.63
N PHE A 111 11.09 7.41 -5.67
CA PHE A 111 9.83 6.92 -5.14
C PHE A 111 8.93 8.08 -4.65
N GLY A 112 9.44 9.00 -3.85
CA GLY A 112 8.68 10.15 -3.36
C GLY A 112 8.19 11.08 -4.47
N ASP A 113 8.99 11.30 -5.54
CA ASP A 113 8.56 12.06 -6.72
C ASP A 113 7.45 11.32 -7.48
N ALA A 114 7.50 9.99 -7.56
CA ALA A 114 6.45 9.18 -8.15
C ALA A 114 5.13 9.28 -7.37
N VAL A 115 5.20 9.20 -6.04
CA VAL A 115 4.05 9.38 -5.15
C VAL A 115 3.44 10.78 -5.30
N SER A 116 4.25 11.84 -5.27
CA SER A 116 3.77 13.22 -5.43
C SER A 116 3.04 13.40 -6.76
N ARG A 117 3.64 12.95 -7.86
CA ARG A 117 3.00 13.00 -9.19
C ARG A 117 1.73 12.17 -9.27
N ALA A 118 1.68 11.06 -8.56
CA ALA A 118 0.51 10.20 -8.52
C ALA A 118 -0.67 10.90 -7.85
N LEU A 119 -0.44 11.54 -6.71
CA LEU A 119 -1.45 12.31 -5.99
C LEU A 119 -1.95 13.50 -6.82
N ASP A 120 -1.04 14.27 -7.43
CA ASP A 120 -1.40 15.40 -8.29
C ASP A 120 -2.29 14.98 -9.48
N ARG A 121 -2.01 13.80 -10.05
CA ARG A 121 -2.73 13.30 -11.23
C ARG A 121 -3.99 12.50 -10.93
N ALA A 122 -4.08 11.95 -9.75
CA ALA A 122 -5.30 11.29 -9.29
C ALA A 122 -6.44 12.29 -9.10
N ASP A 123 -6.11 13.58 -8.83
CA ASP A 123 -7.09 14.67 -8.70
C ASP A 123 -8.22 14.24 -7.76
N LEU A 124 -7.84 14.00 -6.51
CA LEU A 124 -8.75 13.52 -5.46
C LEU A 124 -9.66 14.66 -5.02
N ASP A 125 -10.94 14.35 -4.78
CA ASP A 125 -11.93 15.32 -4.32
C ASP A 125 -11.57 15.88 -2.93
N ASP A 126 -11.03 15.03 -2.05
CA ASP A 126 -10.58 15.38 -0.71
C ASP A 126 -9.15 14.93 -0.47
N ALA A 127 -8.41 15.68 0.36
CA ALA A 127 -7.09 15.26 0.81
C ALA A 127 -7.20 14.00 1.68
N PRO A 128 -6.37 12.98 1.43
CA PRO A 128 -6.37 11.79 2.27
C PRO A 128 -5.93 12.13 3.70
N ARG A 129 -6.57 11.49 4.68
CA ARG A 129 -6.14 11.57 6.09
C ARG A 129 -4.80 10.86 6.30
N ALA A 130 -4.57 9.81 5.53
CA ALA A 130 -3.32 9.07 5.55
C ALA A 130 -3.03 8.40 4.20
N LEU A 131 -1.74 8.19 3.94
CA LEU A 131 -1.22 7.49 2.79
C LEU A 131 -0.66 6.13 3.22
N TRP A 132 -1.03 5.09 2.51
CA TRP A 132 -0.39 3.78 2.59
C TRP A 132 0.46 3.59 1.34
N LEU A 133 1.78 3.69 1.50
CA LEU A 133 2.73 3.63 0.40
C LEU A 133 3.22 2.21 0.19
N LEU A 134 3.21 1.75 -1.06
CA LEU A 134 3.70 0.45 -1.48
C LEU A 134 4.49 0.57 -2.77
N HIS A 135 5.42 -0.37 -2.97
CA HIS A 135 6.07 -0.62 -4.25
C HIS A 135 5.46 -1.86 -4.90
N ASP A 136 5.54 -2.00 -6.22
CA ASP A 136 4.96 -3.14 -6.94
C ASP A 136 5.57 -4.50 -6.61
N ASP A 137 6.75 -4.51 -5.99
CA ASP A 137 7.44 -5.69 -5.48
C ASP A 137 7.32 -5.88 -3.96
N SER A 138 6.46 -5.11 -3.30
CA SER A 138 6.18 -5.23 -1.87
C SER A 138 4.71 -5.54 -1.63
N ARG A 139 4.43 -6.47 -0.73
CA ARG A 139 3.06 -6.89 -0.42
C ARG A 139 2.83 -7.06 1.08
N PRO A 140 1.63 -6.74 1.58
CA PRO A 140 1.18 -7.24 2.87
C PRO A 140 1.31 -8.75 2.98
N SER A 141 1.77 -9.23 4.14
CA SER A 141 1.92 -10.67 4.40
C SER A 141 0.59 -11.38 4.59
N ASP A 142 -0.43 -10.66 5.07
CA ASP A 142 -1.76 -11.17 5.34
C ASP A 142 -2.85 -10.11 5.13
N ASP A 143 -4.11 -10.47 5.39
CA ASP A 143 -5.29 -9.63 5.19
C ASP A 143 -5.55 -8.59 6.30
N SER A 144 -4.76 -8.56 7.37
CA SER A 144 -4.92 -7.65 8.51
C SER A 144 -3.83 -6.58 8.61
N CYS A 145 -2.94 -6.48 7.63
CA CYS A 145 -1.81 -5.55 7.68
C CYS A 145 -2.26 -4.09 7.82
N LEU A 146 -3.21 -3.63 7.00
CA LEU A 146 -3.72 -2.27 7.08
C LEU A 146 -4.48 -2.01 8.40
N GLU A 147 -5.23 -2.99 8.89
CA GLU A 147 -5.92 -2.90 10.18
C GLU A 147 -4.93 -2.71 11.32
N ARG A 148 -3.81 -3.47 11.33
CA ARG A 148 -2.75 -3.32 12.33
C ARG A 148 -2.02 -1.97 12.24
N LEU A 149 -1.79 -1.45 11.04
CA LEU A 149 -1.22 -0.11 10.86
C LEU A 149 -2.13 0.97 11.44
N LEU A 150 -3.43 0.86 11.20
CA LEU A 150 -4.44 1.76 11.76
C LEU A 150 -4.48 1.69 13.29
N GLU A 151 -4.39 0.50 13.86
CA GLU A 151 -4.35 0.28 15.30
C GLU A 151 -3.04 0.85 15.89
N ALA A 152 -1.90 0.58 15.29
CA ALA A 152 -0.62 1.14 15.71
C ALA A 152 -0.62 2.65 15.69
N TRP A 153 -1.18 3.27 14.63
CA TRP A 153 -1.30 4.73 14.54
C TRP A 153 -2.20 5.32 15.63
N ARG A 154 -3.35 4.69 15.91
CA ARG A 154 -4.26 5.14 16.99
C ARG A 154 -3.61 5.04 18.37
N ASN A 155 -2.77 4.02 18.57
CA ASN A 155 -2.11 3.76 19.83
C ASN A 155 -0.79 4.54 20.03
N THR A 156 -0.32 5.25 18.99
CA THR A 156 0.92 6.04 19.04
C THR A 156 0.64 7.51 18.71
N PRO A 157 0.09 8.28 19.66
CA PRO A 157 -0.22 9.70 19.44
C PRO A 157 1.02 10.49 19.05
N GLY A 158 0.94 11.22 17.93
CA GLY A 158 2.04 12.03 17.41
C GLY A 158 2.94 11.31 16.41
N ALA A 159 2.75 10.02 16.17
CA ALA A 159 3.42 9.36 15.06
C ALA A 159 2.83 9.81 13.73
N SER A 160 3.65 10.44 12.89
CA SER A 160 3.27 10.86 11.54
C SER A 160 3.71 9.85 10.47
N VAL A 161 4.63 8.96 10.81
CA VAL A 161 5.13 7.92 9.89
C VAL A 161 5.25 6.61 10.66
N LEU A 162 4.71 5.54 10.09
CA LEU A 162 4.88 4.17 10.58
C LEU A 162 5.49 3.32 9.48
N GLY A 163 6.47 2.48 9.83
CA GLY A 163 7.05 1.47 8.96
C GLY A 163 6.60 0.08 9.36
N CYS A 164 6.52 -0.82 8.39
CA CYS A 164 6.30 -2.23 8.65
C CYS A 164 7.65 -2.96 8.71
N LYS A 165 7.71 -4.03 9.48
CA LYS A 165 8.74 -5.05 9.34
C LYS A 165 8.66 -5.63 7.92
N GLN A 166 9.79 -5.67 7.21
CA GLN A 166 9.88 -6.21 5.86
C GLN A 166 10.72 -7.49 5.88
N CYS A 167 10.21 -8.52 5.24
CA CYS A 167 10.88 -9.80 5.10
C CYS A 167 11.07 -10.15 3.62
N ASP A 168 11.85 -11.20 3.36
CA ASP A 168 11.88 -11.84 2.05
C ASP A 168 10.49 -12.38 1.64
N TRP A 169 10.36 -12.84 0.39
CA TRP A 169 9.09 -13.36 -0.12
C TRP A 169 8.59 -14.62 0.59
N GLU A 170 9.47 -15.37 1.21
CA GLU A 170 9.20 -16.54 2.03
C GLU A 170 8.78 -16.17 3.45
N GLY A 171 9.01 -14.91 3.88
CA GLY A 171 8.72 -14.43 5.24
C GLY A 171 9.69 -14.97 6.30
N SER A 172 10.87 -15.38 5.90
CA SER A 172 11.83 -16.08 6.79
C SER A 172 13.03 -15.23 7.20
N HIS A 173 13.41 -14.23 6.40
CA HIS A 173 14.54 -13.36 6.65
C HIS A 173 14.13 -11.90 6.62
N LEU A 174 14.70 -11.13 7.53
CA LEU A 174 14.43 -9.70 7.67
C LEU A 174 15.19 -8.90 6.61
N HIS A 175 14.47 -8.04 5.91
CA HIS A 175 15.03 -7.04 5.00
C HIS A 175 15.12 -5.66 5.63
N ASP A 176 14.09 -5.25 6.38
CA ASP A 176 14.05 -3.94 7.00
C ASP A 176 13.15 -3.97 8.25
N VAL A 177 13.67 -3.43 9.33
CA VAL A 177 12.91 -3.12 10.56
C VAL A 177 13.20 -1.68 10.99
N GLY A 178 13.63 -0.84 10.05
CA GLY A 178 14.01 0.54 10.25
C GLY A 178 15.51 0.79 10.17
N MET A 179 15.85 2.05 10.28
CA MET A 179 17.22 2.56 10.20
C MET A 179 17.57 3.32 11.47
N TYR A 180 18.84 3.40 11.78
CA TYR A 180 19.38 4.32 12.78
C TYR A 180 20.42 5.25 12.16
N ALA A 181 20.61 6.41 12.76
CA ALA A 181 21.69 7.32 12.41
C ALA A 181 22.82 7.16 13.43
N GLY A 182 23.99 6.80 12.94
CA GLY A 182 25.22 6.77 13.74
C GLY A 182 25.89 8.14 13.85
N HIS A 183 27.00 8.19 14.54
CA HIS A 183 27.89 9.36 14.53
C HIS A 183 28.30 9.68 13.10
N HIS A 184 28.36 10.97 12.77
CA HIS A 184 28.66 11.48 11.42
C HIS A 184 27.54 11.30 10.37
N ALA A 185 26.29 11.17 10.79
CA ALA A 185 25.11 11.02 9.91
C ALA A 185 25.21 9.82 8.94
N VAL A 186 25.92 8.77 9.33
CA VAL A 186 25.92 7.50 8.60
C VAL A 186 24.63 6.76 8.96
N HIS A 187 23.81 6.50 7.93
CA HIS A 187 22.62 5.70 8.09
C HIS A 187 22.96 4.22 7.98
N SER A 188 22.41 3.40 8.86
CA SER A 188 22.61 1.96 8.84
C SER A 188 21.24 1.27 9.04
N LEU A 189 21.02 0.19 8.30
CA LEU A 189 19.90 -0.70 8.57
C LEU A 189 20.05 -1.32 9.95
N VAL A 190 18.94 -1.59 10.60
CA VAL A 190 18.91 -2.30 11.88
C VAL A 190 19.22 -3.79 11.68
N VAL A 191 18.84 -4.33 10.54
CA VAL A 191 18.99 -5.74 10.16
C VAL A 191 19.77 -5.87 8.85
N ASP A 192 20.38 -7.03 8.61
CA ASP A 192 21.13 -7.34 7.38
C ASP A 192 20.85 -8.80 6.96
N GLY A 193 19.59 -9.13 6.70
CA GLY A 193 19.18 -10.44 6.18
C GLY A 193 19.20 -11.59 7.20
N GLU A 194 19.16 -11.29 8.49
CA GLU A 194 19.07 -12.34 9.51
C GLU A 194 17.69 -13.00 9.51
N PRO A 195 17.57 -14.27 10.00
CA PRO A 195 16.29 -14.92 10.19
C PRO A 195 15.37 -14.13 11.12
N ASP A 196 14.08 -14.08 10.78
CA ASP A 196 13.06 -13.48 11.63
C ASP A 196 12.77 -14.42 12.82
N GLN A 197 13.11 -13.99 14.01
CA GLN A 197 12.87 -14.66 15.30
C GLN A 197 12.05 -13.76 16.23
N GLU A 198 11.30 -12.80 15.67
CA GLU A 198 10.51 -11.81 16.41
C GLU A 198 11.37 -10.89 17.32
N GLN A 199 12.69 -10.91 17.12
CA GLN A 199 13.66 -10.19 17.97
C GLN A 199 13.53 -8.66 17.91
N TYR A 200 12.83 -8.13 16.90
CA TYR A 200 12.60 -6.69 16.71
C TYR A 200 11.15 -6.27 16.89
N ASP A 201 10.24 -7.18 17.20
CA ASP A 201 8.79 -6.88 17.27
C ASP A 201 8.43 -5.91 18.41
N GLY A 202 9.25 -5.85 19.46
CA GLY A 202 9.11 -4.88 20.56
C GLY A 202 9.69 -3.49 20.28
N ARG A 203 10.30 -3.26 19.11
CA ARG A 203 10.92 -1.97 18.79
C ARG A 203 9.86 -0.99 18.30
N GLN A 204 9.74 0.15 18.94
CA GLN A 204 8.67 1.12 18.69
C GLN A 204 9.12 2.37 17.95
N ASP A 205 10.41 2.73 18.02
CA ASP A 205 10.94 3.93 17.37
C ASP A 205 12.23 3.66 16.62
N VAL A 206 12.38 4.29 15.47
CA VAL A 206 13.55 4.22 14.62
C VAL A 206 13.81 5.60 14.01
N PHE A 207 15.02 5.84 13.54
CA PHE A 207 15.37 7.11 12.91
C PHE A 207 14.66 7.31 11.57
N ALA A 208 14.53 6.25 10.77
CA ALA A 208 13.84 6.25 9.49
C ALA A 208 13.27 4.87 9.17
N VAL A 209 12.30 4.84 8.28
CA VAL A 209 11.66 3.62 7.75
C VAL A 209 11.74 3.63 6.22
N SER A 210 11.74 2.45 5.61
CA SER A 210 11.58 2.31 4.17
C SER A 210 10.20 2.76 3.74
N LEU A 211 10.13 3.54 2.67
CA LEU A 211 8.86 3.99 2.08
C LEU A 211 8.16 2.91 1.27
N ALA A 212 8.82 1.79 0.98
CA ALA A 212 8.25 0.70 0.17
C ALA A 212 7.04 0.02 0.83
N VAL A 213 6.90 0.10 2.15
CA VAL A 213 5.69 -0.26 2.91
C VAL A 213 5.60 0.68 4.11
N ALA A 214 5.12 1.90 3.88
CA ALA A 214 5.03 2.92 4.91
C ALA A 214 3.62 3.50 5.00
N TRP A 215 3.26 3.92 6.21
CA TRP A 215 2.08 4.71 6.53
C TRP A 215 2.51 6.15 6.83
N ILE A 216 1.84 7.12 6.25
CA ILE A 216 2.06 8.56 6.50
C ILE A 216 0.71 9.20 6.83
N ALA A 217 0.60 9.84 7.98
CA ALA A 217 -0.60 10.52 8.46
C ALA A 217 -0.36 12.02 8.66
#